data_1632f3c28725a089d80ec1d8e4eeba7a
#
_entry.id   1632f3c28725a089d80ec1d8e4eeba7a
#
_cell.length_a   1.000
_cell.length_b   1.000
_cell.length_c   1.000
_cell.angle_alpha   90.00
_cell.angle_beta   90.00
_cell.angle_gamma   90.00
#
_symmetry.space_group_name_H-M   'P 1'
#
loop_
_entity.id
_entity.type
_entity.pdbx_description
1 polymer ?
#
loop_
_entity_poly.entity_id
_entity_poly.type
_entity_poly.pdbx_seq_one_letter_code
_entity_poly.pdbx_strand_id
1 'polypeptide(L)'
;CLELAGRVELALLERYRHLMNNEEWVPCASALMDVPGLVRTSWLERLMAERLEQKTLSILRLLDQSAHNWEQTFYVVLSRQLGAPANSDAMEVLAGGIPLSLLRKHKDRPDQVAAILFGAAGMLGKEINIPYAVHLKREFDFLAKKYNLRPMPALQWRFMRMRPVHFPTIRIAQLAAMITGTDYFVSYLEQHTSAEDWIKLFSVTPTHEFWDTHYHFAAATPPTKKHLGRNTAITLLINVVAPVMFLYGKHQGKTTLKDHALRLLEELPPEKNAIITGWKECGWMAADAGQTQAMLYLKKNYCDKRRCLHCAIGMQVVK
;
A
#
# COMPACT_ATOMS: atom_id res chain seq x y z
N CYS A 1 14.15 10.47 41.00
CA CYS A 1 12.97 11.32 40.83
C CYS A 1 13.40 12.76 40.80
N LEU A 2 13.09 13.48 39.71
CA LEU A 2 13.25 14.94 39.63
C LEU A 2 12.01 15.57 40.29
N GLU A 3 12.17 16.34 41.33
CA GLU A 3 11.11 17.13 41.92
C GLU A 3 10.81 18.33 41.01
N LEU A 4 9.62 18.37 40.45
CA LEU A 4 9.16 19.44 39.54
C LEU A 4 8.48 20.60 40.29
N ALA A 5 8.28 20.47 41.60
CA ALA A 5 7.69 21.51 42.42
C ALA A 5 8.51 22.81 42.35
N GLY A 6 7.86 23.91 41.98
CA GLY A 6 8.47 25.22 41.77
C GLY A 6 9.26 25.43 40.46
N ARG A 7 9.35 24.40 39.59
CA ARG A 7 10.03 24.49 38.30
C ARG A 7 9.05 24.56 37.10
N VAL A 8 7.78 24.28 37.33
CA VAL A 8 6.71 24.34 36.31
C VAL A 8 5.57 25.18 36.87
N GLU A 9 5.02 26.08 36.10
CA GLU A 9 3.83 26.83 36.46
C GLU A 9 2.65 25.89 36.72
N LEU A 10 1.94 26.08 37.82
CA LEU A 10 0.79 25.24 38.18
C LEU A 10 -0.29 25.20 37.09
N ALA A 11 -0.53 26.33 36.46
CA ALA A 11 -1.50 26.42 35.36
C ALA A 11 -1.14 25.52 34.15
N LEU A 12 0.14 25.42 33.80
CA LEU A 12 0.62 24.51 32.75
C LEU A 12 0.42 23.04 33.15
N LEU A 13 0.68 22.72 34.43
CA LEU A 13 0.52 21.38 34.96
C LEU A 13 -0.95 20.97 34.98
N GLU A 14 -1.86 21.87 35.34
CA GLU A 14 -3.30 21.62 35.32
C GLU A 14 -3.83 21.39 33.90
N ARG A 15 -3.44 22.25 32.93
CA ARG A 15 -3.79 22.06 31.51
C ARG A 15 -3.26 20.74 30.97
N TYR A 16 -2.03 20.37 31.30
CA TYR A 16 -1.47 19.08 30.92
C TYR A 16 -2.24 17.91 31.55
N ARG A 17 -2.57 17.96 32.84
CA ARG A 17 -3.39 16.93 33.49
C ARG A 17 -4.76 16.82 32.87
N HIS A 18 -5.42 17.94 32.56
CA HIS A 18 -6.70 17.97 31.87
C HIS A 18 -6.59 17.29 30.49
N LEU A 19 -5.59 17.65 29.70
CA LEU A 19 -5.32 17.05 28.40
C LEU A 19 -5.07 15.54 28.49
N MET A 20 -4.30 15.09 29.50
CA MET A 20 -3.97 13.67 29.65
C MET A 20 -5.13 12.83 30.18
N ASN A 21 -6.06 13.43 30.93
CA ASN A 21 -7.24 12.75 31.47
C ASN A 21 -8.46 12.81 30.54
N ASN A 22 -8.38 13.59 29.44
CA ASN A 22 -9.47 13.69 28.49
C ASN A 22 -9.66 12.35 27.76
N GLU A 23 -10.91 11.85 27.73
CA GLU A 23 -11.32 10.57 27.11
C GLU A 23 -11.93 10.75 25.71
N GLU A 24 -11.91 11.98 25.16
CA GLU A 24 -12.33 12.22 23.79
C GLU A 24 -11.52 11.39 22.80
N TRP A 25 -12.02 11.28 21.58
CA TRP A 25 -11.39 10.50 20.49
C TRP A 25 -9.92 10.85 20.26
N VAL A 26 -9.54 12.12 20.42
CA VAL A 26 -8.14 12.57 20.63
C VAL A 26 -8.10 13.50 21.83
N PRO A 27 -7.05 13.47 22.66
CA PRO A 27 -7.00 14.24 23.91
C PRO A 27 -7.24 15.74 23.75
N CYS A 28 -6.91 16.32 22.60
CA CYS A 28 -7.03 17.75 22.33
C CYS A 28 -8.22 18.10 21.42
N ALA A 29 -9.23 17.24 21.27
CA ALA A 29 -10.32 17.42 20.30
C ALA A 29 -11.02 18.79 20.46
N SER A 30 -11.40 19.15 21.70
CA SER A 30 -12.10 20.40 22.01
C SER A 30 -11.29 21.67 21.76
N ALA A 31 -9.95 21.60 21.87
CA ALA A 31 -9.03 22.73 21.67
C ALA A 31 -8.27 22.69 20.32
N LEU A 32 -8.55 21.69 19.49
CA LEU A 32 -7.79 21.43 18.26
C LEU A 32 -7.85 22.61 17.28
N MET A 33 -9.01 23.20 17.14
CA MET A 33 -9.24 24.28 16.17
C MET A 33 -8.71 25.63 16.65
N ASP A 34 -8.46 25.81 17.95
CA ASP A 34 -7.85 27.00 18.53
C ASP A 34 -6.33 27.06 18.27
N VAL A 35 -5.70 25.91 17.95
CA VAL A 35 -4.31 25.87 17.54
C VAL A 35 -4.10 26.59 16.22
N PRO A 36 -3.13 27.51 16.10
CA PRO A 36 -2.89 28.26 14.88
C PRO A 36 -2.74 27.35 13.64
N GLY A 37 -3.38 27.72 12.52
CA GLY A 37 -3.38 26.93 11.28
C GLY A 37 -1.96 26.62 10.79
N LEU A 38 -1.03 27.57 10.89
CA LEU A 38 0.37 27.37 10.52
C LEU A 38 1.03 26.24 11.30
N VAL A 39 0.78 26.13 12.64
CA VAL A 39 1.31 25.05 13.47
C VAL A 39 0.73 23.71 13.04
N ARG A 40 -0.57 23.67 12.76
CA ARG A 40 -1.24 22.44 12.30
C ARG A 40 -0.69 21.97 10.95
N THR A 41 -0.50 22.89 9.99
CA THR A 41 0.01 22.57 8.64
C THR A 41 1.46 22.10 8.72
N SER A 42 2.36 22.85 9.34
CA SER A 42 3.77 22.49 9.44
C SER A 42 3.98 21.17 10.21
N TRP A 43 3.10 20.88 11.19
CA TRP A 43 3.13 19.61 11.89
C TRP A 43 2.72 18.44 10.99
N LEU A 44 1.68 18.60 10.14
CA LEU A 44 1.30 17.56 9.17
C LEU A 44 2.40 17.31 8.13
N GLU A 45 3.06 18.34 7.62
CA GLU A 45 4.19 18.19 6.68
C GLU A 45 5.31 17.34 7.28
N ARG A 46 5.69 17.63 8.53
CA ARG A 46 6.67 16.82 9.25
C ARG A 46 6.20 15.38 9.44
N LEU A 47 4.95 15.17 9.87
CA LEU A 47 4.40 13.84 10.11
C LEU A 47 4.24 13.04 8.81
N MET A 48 4.01 13.68 7.68
CA MET A 48 3.99 13.03 6.36
C MET A 48 5.37 12.43 6.04
N ALA A 49 6.44 13.18 6.26
CA ALA A 49 7.80 12.68 6.07
C ALA A 49 8.11 11.52 7.04
N GLU A 50 7.79 11.66 8.34
CA GLU A 50 7.95 10.58 9.32
C GLU A 50 7.15 9.32 8.94
N ARG A 51 5.94 9.50 8.40
CA ARG A 51 5.11 8.39 7.91
C ARG A 51 5.72 7.67 6.72
N LEU A 52 6.26 8.41 5.75
CA LEU A 52 6.99 7.83 4.63
C LEU A 52 8.22 7.04 5.12
N GLU A 53 9.02 7.63 6.00
CA GLU A 53 10.16 6.92 6.60
C GLU A 53 9.74 5.64 7.32
N GLN A 54 8.66 5.65 8.08
CA GLN A 54 8.13 4.44 8.71
C GLN A 54 7.76 3.36 7.68
N LYS A 55 7.12 3.74 6.56
CA LYS A 55 6.79 2.80 5.48
C LYS A 55 8.03 2.21 4.82
N THR A 56 9.11 2.99 4.71
CA THR A 56 10.34 2.49 4.07
C THR A 56 11.03 1.37 4.85
N LEU A 57 10.81 1.24 6.15
CA LEU A 57 11.43 0.17 6.95
C LEU A 57 11.06 -1.24 6.47
N SER A 58 9.80 -1.44 6.08
CA SER A 58 9.37 -2.72 5.52
C SER A 58 9.93 -2.97 4.12
N ILE A 59 10.08 -1.90 3.33
CA ILE A 59 10.66 -1.96 1.98
C ILE A 59 12.16 -2.27 2.04
N LEU A 60 12.89 -1.67 2.99
CA LEU A 60 14.32 -1.96 3.21
C LEU A 60 14.54 -3.44 3.49
N ARG A 61 13.71 -4.05 4.36
CA ARG A 61 13.79 -5.50 4.62
C ARG A 61 13.63 -6.32 3.34
N LEU A 62 12.67 -5.96 2.48
CA LEU A 62 12.45 -6.64 1.20
C LEU A 62 13.60 -6.39 0.20
N LEU A 63 14.21 -5.21 0.23
CA LEU A 63 15.37 -4.87 -0.60
C LEU A 63 16.57 -5.73 -0.21
N ASP A 64 16.84 -5.89 1.08
CA ASP A 64 17.90 -6.77 1.58
C ASP A 64 17.66 -8.23 1.18
N GLN A 65 16.43 -8.72 1.31
CA GLN A 65 16.03 -10.07 0.91
C GLN A 65 16.17 -10.31 -0.60
N SER A 66 16.02 -9.26 -1.42
CA SER A 66 16.16 -9.33 -2.88
C SER A 66 17.58 -9.04 -3.39
N ALA A 67 18.61 -9.09 -2.52
CA ALA A 67 19.98 -8.73 -2.84
C ALA A 67 20.10 -7.34 -3.52
N HIS A 68 19.39 -6.34 -2.97
CA HIS A 68 19.31 -4.96 -3.44
C HIS A 68 18.76 -4.79 -4.86
N ASN A 69 17.96 -5.75 -5.33
CA ASN A 69 17.28 -5.65 -6.62
C ASN A 69 15.99 -4.82 -6.49
N TRP A 70 16.03 -3.56 -6.90
CA TRP A 70 14.90 -2.62 -6.81
C TRP A 70 13.69 -3.04 -7.63
N GLU A 71 13.88 -3.67 -8.79
CA GLU A 71 12.79 -4.17 -9.63
C GLU A 71 12.03 -5.31 -8.93
N GLN A 72 12.78 -6.26 -8.35
CA GLN A 72 12.19 -7.34 -7.55
C GLN A 72 11.49 -6.79 -6.31
N THR A 73 12.10 -5.83 -5.63
CA THR A 73 11.54 -5.18 -4.44
C THR A 73 10.23 -4.49 -4.77
N PHE A 74 10.20 -3.67 -5.83
CA PHE A 74 8.98 -3.00 -6.28
C PHE A 74 7.86 -4.01 -6.57
N TYR A 75 8.16 -5.07 -7.30
CA TYR A 75 7.22 -6.13 -7.63
C TYR A 75 6.64 -6.81 -6.38
N VAL A 76 7.46 -7.12 -5.39
CA VAL A 76 7.01 -7.74 -4.13
C VAL A 76 6.11 -6.78 -3.34
N VAL A 77 6.52 -5.50 -3.20
CA VAL A 77 5.73 -4.47 -2.50
C VAL A 77 4.38 -4.24 -3.21
N LEU A 78 4.39 -4.16 -4.54
CA LEU A 78 3.18 -4.03 -5.36
C LEU A 78 2.24 -5.22 -5.16
N SER A 79 2.78 -6.43 -5.22
CA SER A 79 2.02 -7.67 -5.03
C SER A 79 1.40 -7.73 -3.64
N ARG A 80 2.17 -7.45 -2.60
CA ARG A 80 1.69 -7.36 -1.21
C ARG A 80 0.50 -6.40 -1.10
N GLN A 81 0.61 -5.21 -1.68
CA GLN A 81 -0.44 -4.19 -1.62
C GLN A 81 -1.69 -4.58 -2.43
N LEU A 82 -1.54 -5.26 -3.56
CA LEU A 82 -2.68 -5.79 -4.32
C LEU A 82 -3.49 -6.83 -3.52
N GLY A 83 -2.84 -7.59 -2.64
CA GLY A 83 -3.49 -8.55 -1.74
C GLY A 83 -4.15 -7.93 -0.51
N ALA A 84 -3.94 -6.65 -0.24
CA ALA A 84 -4.40 -5.99 0.98
C ALA A 84 -5.93 -5.88 1.08
N PRO A 85 -6.50 -5.99 2.30
CA PRO A 85 -5.80 -6.32 3.54
C PRO A 85 -5.66 -7.84 3.81
N ALA A 86 -6.51 -8.69 3.21
CA ALA A 86 -6.70 -10.06 3.64
C ALA A 86 -5.64 -11.05 3.12
N ASN A 87 -5.05 -10.77 1.95
CA ASN A 87 -4.12 -11.64 1.24
C ASN A 87 -2.73 -11.00 1.05
N SER A 88 -2.38 -9.98 1.83
CA SER A 88 -1.09 -9.28 1.73
C SER A 88 0.09 -10.23 1.85
N ASP A 89 0.09 -11.07 2.89
CA ASP A 89 1.20 -11.98 3.19
C ASP A 89 1.28 -13.11 2.16
N ALA A 90 0.14 -13.64 1.70
CA ALA A 90 0.11 -14.66 0.65
C ALA A 90 0.65 -14.11 -0.69
N MET A 91 0.30 -12.87 -1.04
CA MET A 91 0.83 -12.20 -2.24
C MET A 91 2.33 -11.87 -2.11
N GLU A 92 2.81 -11.49 -0.92
CA GLU A 92 4.25 -11.29 -0.66
C GLU A 92 5.02 -12.59 -0.83
N VAL A 93 4.52 -13.71 -0.26
CA VAL A 93 5.15 -15.04 -0.40
C VAL A 93 5.16 -15.48 -1.87
N LEU A 94 4.04 -15.32 -2.58
CA LEU A 94 3.97 -15.64 -4.01
C LEU A 94 5.02 -14.86 -4.81
N ALA A 95 5.08 -13.54 -4.64
CA ALA A 95 5.99 -12.69 -5.39
C ALA A 95 7.46 -12.88 -4.96
N GLY A 96 7.72 -13.16 -3.69
CA GLY A 96 9.05 -13.49 -3.19
C GLY A 96 9.59 -14.83 -3.73
N GLY A 97 8.69 -15.79 -3.99
CA GLY A 97 9.04 -17.09 -4.54
C GLY A 97 9.24 -17.13 -6.06
N ILE A 98 8.87 -16.08 -6.78
CA ILE A 98 8.98 -15.99 -8.24
C ILE A 98 9.82 -14.78 -8.65
N PRO A 99 11.02 -14.98 -9.22
CA PRO A 99 11.81 -13.86 -9.73
C PRO A 99 11.06 -13.08 -10.83
N LEU A 100 10.97 -11.75 -10.70
CA LEU A 100 10.37 -10.91 -11.72
C LEU A 100 11.06 -11.07 -13.09
N SER A 101 12.37 -11.31 -13.08
CA SER A 101 13.15 -11.61 -14.29
C SER A 101 12.66 -12.85 -15.03
N LEU A 102 12.12 -13.85 -14.31
CA LEU A 102 11.51 -15.02 -14.91
C LEU A 102 10.18 -14.65 -15.61
N LEU A 103 9.31 -13.91 -14.94
CA LEU A 103 8.04 -13.45 -15.52
C LEU A 103 8.28 -12.60 -16.78
N ARG A 104 9.29 -11.73 -16.76
CA ARG A 104 9.68 -10.90 -17.90
C ARG A 104 10.16 -11.69 -19.10
N LYS A 105 10.82 -12.82 -18.92
CA LYS A 105 11.20 -13.74 -20.03
C LYS A 105 9.99 -14.27 -20.78
N HIS A 106 8.82 -14.25 -20.17
CA HIS A 106 7.58 -14.74 -20.74
C HIS A 106 6.56 -13.64 -21.00
N LYS A 107 6.93 -12.34 -20.91
CA LYS A 107 5.99 -11.20 -21.02
C LYS A 107 5.19 -11.18 -22.32
N ASP A 108 5.79 -11.63 -23.43
CA ASP A 108 5.15 -11.70 -24.75
C ASP A 108 4.15 -12.87 -24.86
N ARG A 109 4.02 -13.67 -23.81
CA ARG A 109 3.08 -14.80 -23.68
C ARG A 109 2.27 -14.65 -22.39
N PRO A 110 1.23 -13.83 -22.38
CA PRO A 110 0.45 -13.52 -21.16
C PRO A 110 -0.06 -14.77 -20.43
N ASP A 111 -0.43 -15.82 -21.18
CA ASP A 111 -0.88 -17.08 -20.58
C ASP A 111 0.23 -17.81 -19.82
N GLN A 112 1.49 -17.70 -20.25
CA GLN A 112 2.61 -18.28 -19.49
C GLN A 112 2.91 -17.50 -18.22
N VAL A 113 2.79 -16.17 -18.25
CA VAL A 113 2.89 -15.35 -17.03
C VAL A 113 1.76 -15.69 -16.05
N ALA A 114 0.53 -15.79 -16.54
CA ALA A 114 -0.62 -16.23 -15.76
C ALA A 114 -0.42 -17.63 -15.19
N ALA A 115 0.04 -18.59 -16.02
CA ALA A 115 0.30 -19.97 -15.61
C ALA A 115 1.34 -20.04 -14.49
N ILE A 116 2.45 -19.28 -14.59
CA ILE A 116 3.47 -19.23 -13.53
C ILE A 116 2.86 -18.71 -12.24
N LEU A 117 2.14 -17.59 -12.29
CA LEU A 117 1.56 -16.96 -11.10
C LEU A 117 0.47 -17.83 -10.46
N PHE A 118 -0.52 -18.31 -11.21
CA PHE A 118 -1.60 -19.14 -10.69
C PHE A 118 -1.12 -20.52 -10.24
N GLY A 119 -0.18 -21.11 -10.98
CA GLY A 119 0.40 -22.40 -10.63
C GLY A 119 1.23 -22.34 -9.36
N ALA A 120 2.11 -21.34 -9.24
CA ALA A 120 2.88 -21.11 -8.01
C ALA A 120 1.99 -20.68 -6.83
N ALA A 121 0.88 -19.99 -7.09
CA ALA A 121 -0.14 -19.72 -6.07
C ALA A 121 -0.89 -20.99 -5.58
N GLY A 122 -0.67 -22.14 -6.18
CA GLY A 122 -1.37 -23.39 -5.85
C GLY A 122 -2.86 -23.39 -6.24
N MET A 123 -3.28 -22.52 -7.16
CA MET A 123 -4.68 -22.34 -7.55
C MET A 123 -5.11 -23.20 -8.74
N LEU A 124 -4.20 -23.96 -9.35
CA LEU A 124 -4.46 -24.83 -10.50
C LEU A 124 -4.54 -26.31 -10.05
N GLY A 125 -5.57 -26.64 -9.27
CA GLY A 125 -5.82 -27.99 -8.77
C GLY A 125 -6.23 -28.97 -9.89
N LYS A 126 -6.04 -30.30 -9.65
CA LYS A 126 -6.41 -31.34 -10.61
C LYS A 126 -7.92 -31.47 -10.84
N GLU A 127 -8.73 -31.06 -9.88
CA GLU A 127 -10.19 -31.13 -9.90
C GLU A 127 -10.87 -30.09 -10.81
N ILE A 128 -10.10 -29.15 -11.36
CA ILE A 128 -10.67 -28.02 -12.12
C ILE A 128 -10.78 -28.41 -13.59
N ASN A 129 -12.01 -28.57 -14.08
CA ASN A 129 -12.32 -28.93 -15.49
C ASN A 129 -12.69 -27.72 -16.37
N ILE A 130 -12.20 -26.53 -16.02
CA ILE A 130 -12.40 -25.30 -16.82
C ILE A 130 -11.31 -25.23 -17.88
N PRO A 131 -11.63 -25.12 -19.19
CA PRO A 131 -10.63 -25.18 -20.26
C PRO A 131 -9.45 -24.24 -20.06
N TYR A 132 -9.69 -23.00 -19.64
CA TYR A 132 -8.64 -22.02 -19.36
C TYR A 132 -7.72 -22.47 -18.21
N ALA A 133 -8.28 -22.97 -17.11
CA ALA A 133 -7.49 -23.45 -15.99
C ALA A 133 -6.66 -24.72 -16.34
N VAL A 134 -7.25 -25.62 -17.15
CA VAL A 134 -6.55 -26.79 -17.69
C VAL A 134 -5.39 -26.38 -18.58
N HIS A 135 -5.60 -25.37 -19.45
CA HIS A 135 -4.53 -24.81 -20.27
C HIS A 135 -3.40 -24.21 -19.40
N LEU A 136 -3.75 -23.34 -18.45
CA LEU A 136 -2.75 -22.76 -17.53
C LEU A 136 -2.00 -23.83 -16.73
N LYS A 137 -2.71 -24.90 -16.32
CA LYS A 137 -2.08 -26.03 -15.56
C LYS A 137 -1.04 -26.75 -16.41
N ARG A 138 -1.35 -27.03 -17.66
CA ARG A 138 -0.40 -27.67 -18.60
C ARG A 138 0.85 -26.79 -18.83
N GLU A 139 0.64 -25.52 -19.09
CA GLU A 139 1.74 -24.53 -19.22
C GLU A 139 2.59 -24.46 -17.94
N PHE A 140 1.94 -24.39 -16.78
CA PHE A 140 2.64 -24.38 -15.50
C PHE A 140 3.45 -25.65 -15.27
N ASP A 141 2.91 -26.83 -15.51
CA ASP A 141 3.60 -28.11 -15.29
C ASP A 141 4.89 -28.20 -16.14
N PHE A 142 4.86 -27.69 -17.36
CA PHE A 142 6.04 -27.58 -18.22
C PHE A 142 7.05 -26.56 -17.65
N LEU A 143 6.61 -25.36 -17.31
CA LEU A 143 7.46 -24.28 -16.82
C LEU A 143 8.01 -24.58 -15.43
N ALA A 144 7.24 -25.24 -14.57
CA ALA A 144 7.65 -25.65 -13.24
C ALA A 144 8.82 -26.63 -13.29
N LYS A 145 8.79 -27.61 -14.21
CA LYS A 145 9.92 -28.51 -14.44
C LYS A 145 11.16 -27.76 -14.94
N LYS A 146 10.96 -26.82 -15.89
CA LYS A 146 12.07 -26.05 -16.49
C LYS A 146 12.77 -25.13 -15.48
N TYR A 147 12.01 -24.50 -14.58
CA TYR A 147 12.51 -23.48 -13.66
C TYR A 147 12.50 -23.91 -12.19
N ASN A 148 12.21 -25.18 -11.92
CA ASN A 148 12.10 -25.74 -10.56
C ASN A 148 11.15 -24.97 -9.64
N LEU A 149 9.97 -24.55 -10.18
CA LEU A 149 8.97 -23.82 -9.42
C LEU A 149 8.14 -24.81 -8.56
N ARG A 150 7.82 -24.37 -7.34
CA ARG A 150 6.98 -25.13 -6.42
C ARG A 150 5.71 -24.36 -6.07
N PRO A 151 4.53 -24.98 -6.13
CA PRO A 151 3.31 -24.36 -5.66
C PRO A 151 3.36 -24.10 -4.16
N MET A 152 2.86 -22.94 -3.73
CA MET A 152 2.57 -22.68 -2.32
C MET A 152 1.26 -23.37 -1.90
N PRO A 153 1.04 -23.62 -0.58
CA PRO A 153 -0.21 -24.20 -0.10
C PRO A 153 -1.42 -23.32 -0.42
N ALA A 154 -2.45 -23.88 -1.06
CA ALA A 154 -3.67 -23.16 -1.44
C ALA A 154 -4.46 -22.60 -0.22
N LEU A 155 -4.30 -23.18 0.97
CA LEU A 155 -4.91 -22.74 2.22
C LEU A 155 -4.48 -21.34 2.68
N GLN A 156 -3.44 -20.75 2.10
CA GLN A 156 -3.01 -19.38 2.43
C GLN A 156 -3.96 -18.33 1.86
N TRP A 157 -4.81 -18.66 0.88
CA TRP A 157 -5.68 -17.72 0.23
C TRP A 157 -7.03 -17.57 0.94
N ARG A 158 -7.42 -16.32 1.18
CA ARG A 158 -8.71 -15.97 1.77
C ARG A 158 -9.64 -15.41 0.70
N PHE A 159 -10.86 -15.98 0.60
CA PHE A 159 -11.93 -15.55 -0.31
C PHE A 159 -13.16 -15.04 0.46
N MET A 160 -13.29 -15.45 1.72
CA MET A 160 -14.46 -15.12 2.53
C MET A 160 -14.45 -13.66 3.01
N ARG A 161 -15.65 -13.08 3.14
CA ARG A 161 -15.89 -11.73 3.65
C ARG A 161 -15.24 -10.61 2.83
N MET A 162 -15.06 -10.83 1.51
CA MET A 162 -14.59 -9.80 0.60
C MET A 162 -15.46 -9.74 -0.67
N ARG A 163 -15.47 -8.58 -1.32
CA ARG A 163 -16.15 -8.42 -2.61
C ARG A 163 -15.41 -9.22 -3.67
N PRO A 164 -16.11 -9.88 -4.62
CA PRO A 164 -15.47 -10.71 -5.66
C PRO A 164 -14.39 -9.99 -6.47
N VAL A 165 -14.54 -8.68 -6.72
CA VAL A 165 -13.52 -7.86 -7.41
C VAL A 165 -12.18 -7.77 -6.66
N HIS A 166 -12.15 -8.13 -5.39
CA HIS A 166 -10.96 -8.18 -4.55
C HIS A 166 -10.42 -9.61 -4.33
N PHE A 167 -11.02 -10.62 -4.96
CA PHE A 167 -10.53 -12.00 -4.86
C PHE A 167 -9.07 -12.09 -5.29
N PRO A 168 -8.27 -12.92 -4.62
CA PRO A 168 -6.85 -13.08 -4.96
C PRO A 168 -6.65 -13.53 -6.41
N THR A 169 -7.56 -14.31 -6.97
CA THR A 169 -7.55 -14.70 -8.38
C THR A 169 -7.60 -13.48 -9.32
N ILE A 170 -8.50 -12.52 -9.06
CA ILE A 170 -8.56 -11.28 -9.85
C ILE A 170 -7.31 -10.43 -9.66
N ARG A 171 -6.78 -10.34 -8.43
CA ARG A 171 -5.54 -9.59 -8.14
C ARG A 171 -4.32 -10.21 -8.82
N ILE A 172 -4.22 -11.54 -8.86
CA ILE A 172 -3.15 -12.24 -9.60
C ILE A 172 -3.30 -12.01 -11.12
N ALA A 173 -4.52 -12.06 -11.66
CA ALA A 173 -4.76 -11.79 -13.08
C ALA A 173 -4.40 -10.33 -13.45
N GLN A 174 -4.73 -9.36 -12.59
CA GLN A 174 -4.34 -7.96 -12.76
C GLN A 174 -2.82 -7.77 -12.65
N LEU A 175 -2.17 -8.45 -11.70
CA LEU A 175 -0.70 -8.44 -11.58
C LEU A 175 -0.03 -9.01 -12.83
N ALA A 176 -0.54 -10.11 -13.38
CA ALA A 176 -0.07 -10.67 -14.65
C ALA A 176 -0.15 -9.64 -15.78
N ALA A 177 -1.28 -8.92 -15.89
CA ALA A 177 -1.48 -7.87 -16.90
C ALA A 177 -0.51 -6.69 -16.70
N MET A 178 -0.22 -6.27 -15.46
CA MET A 178 0.77 -5.23 -15.19
C MET A 178 2.17 -5.65 -15.63
N ILE A 179 2.58 -6.89 -15.34
CA ILE A 179 3.91 -7.41 -15.69
C ILE A 179 4.08 -7.53 -17.20
N THR A 180 3.05 -7.96 -17.92
CA THR A 180 3.11 -8.07 -19.38
C THR A 180 3.06 -6.71 -20.08
N GLY A 181 2.41 -5.71 -19.46
CA GLY A 181 2.27 -4.35 -20.00
C GLY A 181 3.39 -3.38 -19.63
N THR A 182 4.34 -3.76 -18.76
CA THR A 182 5.38 -2.86 -18.24
C THR A 182 6.76 -3.47 -18.38
N ASP A 183 7.71 -2.72 -18.93
CA ASP A 183 9.08 -3.23 -19.07
C ASP A 183 9.85 -3.19 -17.75
N TYR A 184 9.97 -1.99 -17.14
CA TYR A 184 10.74 -1.77 -15.91
C TYR A 184 10.04 -0.77 -15.01
N PHE A 185 9.67 -1.19 -13.80
CA PHE A 185 8.99 -0.33 -12.81
C PHE A 185 9.90 0.79 -12.29
N VAL A 186 11.18 0.50 -12.07
CA VAL A 186 12.13 1.50 -11.55
C VAL A 186 12.46 2.55 -12.60
N SER A 187 12.65 2.15 -13.87
CA SER A 187 12.80 3.11 -14.95
C SER A 187 11.57 3.97 -15.11
N TYR A 188 10.36 3.38 -14.98
CA TYR A 188 9.11 4.11 -15.01
C TYR A 188 9.03 5.12 -13.86
N LEU A 189 9.48 4.73 -12.65
CA LEU A 189 9.52 5.58 -11.46
C LEU A 189 10.45 6.80 -11.65
N GLU A 190 11.54 6.66 -12.38
CA GLU A 190 12.46 7.76 -12.68
C GLU A 190 11.93 8.72 -13.76
N GLN A 191 11.14 8.21 -14.71
CA GLN A 191 10.66 8.96 -15.87
C GLN A 191 9.29 9.61 -15.66
N HIS A 192 8.42 8.99 -14.86
CA HIS A 192 7.03 9.38 -14.67
C HIS A 192 6.76 9.81 -13.21
N THR A 193 6.63 11.10 -13.01
CA THR A 193 6.44 11.70 -11.68
C THR A 193 5.00 12.12 -11.40
N SER A 194 4.12 12.16 -12.42
CA SER A 194 2.72 12.54 -12.26
C SER A 194 1.84 11.38 -11.74
N ALA A 195 0.86 11.71 -10.91
CA ALA A 195 -0.11 10.74 -10.41
C ALA A 195 -0.89 10.07 -11.54
N GLU A 196 -1.22 10.82 -12.61
CA GLU A 196 -2.05 10.33 -13.71
C GLU A 196 -1.35 9.27 -14.57
N ASP A 197 -0.03 9.41 -14.80
CA ASP A 197 0.76 8.40 -15.52
C ASP A 197 0.71 7.05 -14.79
N TRP A 198 0.90 7.07 -13.48
CA TRP A 198 0.81 5.87 -12.66
C TRP A 198 -0.61 5.28 -12.59
N ILE A 199 -1.63 6.13 -12.49
CA ILE A 199 -3.03 5.68 -12.52
C ILE A 199 -3.31 4.97 -13.84
N LYS A 200 -2.83 5.52 -14.97
CA LYS A 200 -2.96 4.91 -16.29
C LYS A 200 -2.24 3.56 -16.34
N LEU A 201 -1.00 3.49 -15.85
CA LEU A 201 -0.24 2.24 -15.77
C LEU A 201 -0.96 1.16 -14.98
N PHE A 202 -1.53 1.51 -13.83
CA PHE A 202 -2.22 0.55 -12.97
C PHE A 202 -3.66 0.22 -13.41
N SER A 203 -4.26 1.02 -14.30
CA SER A 203 -5.62 0.80 -14.79
C SER A 203 -5.69 -0.34 -15.82
N VAL A 204 -5.19 -1.51 -15.41
CA VAL A 204 -5.15 -2.71 -16.26
C VAL A 204 -6.41 -3.56 -16.15
N THR A 205 -6.68 -4.33 -17.20
CA THR A 205 -7.68 -5.40 -17.22
C THR A 205 -6.96 -6.74 -17.40
N PRO A 206 -7.40 -7.83 -16.75
CA PRO A 206 -6.87 -9.16 -17.02
C PRO A 206 -6.86 -9.48 -18.53
N THR A 207 -5.78 -10.09 -19.02
CA THR A 207 -5.52 -10.23 -20.45
C THR A 207 -6.41 -11.27 -21.14
N HIS A 208 -6.92 -12.27 -20.40
CA HIS A 208 -7.73 -13.34 -20.97
C HIS A 208 -9.23 -13.12 -20.72
N GLU A 209 -10.08 -13.35 -21.71
CA GLU A 209 -11.54 -13.15 -21.70
C GLU A 209 -12.28 -13.97 -20.63
N PHE A 210 -11.70 -15.09 -20.18
CA PHE A 210 -12.23 -15.89 -19.07
C PHE A 210 -12.59 -15.02 -17.87
N TRP A 211 -11.78 -14.02 -17.56
CA TRP A 211 -12.01 -13.13 -16.44
C TRP A 211 -13.19 -12.16 -16.64
N ASP A 212 -13.71 -12.02 -17.84
CA ASP A 212 -14.90 -11.20 -18.06
C ASP A 212 -16.15 -11.81 -17.40
N THR A 213 -16.18 -13.15 -17.28
CA THR A 213 -17.31 -13.89 -16.70
C THR A 213 -16.98 -14.63 -15.40
N HIS A 214 -15.74 -14.62 -14.93
CA HIS A 214 -15.34 -15.37 -13.75
C HIS A 214 -14.58 -14.50 -12.74
N TYR A 215 -14.77 -14.79 -11.46
CA TYR A 215 -14.00 -14.21 -10.36
C TYR A 215 -13.01 -15.23 -9.74
N HIS A 216 -13.18 -16.51 -10.03
CA HIS A 216 -12.32 -17.62 -9.65
C HIS A 216 -12.51 -18.79 -10.63
N PHE A 217 -11.72 -19.84 -10.51
CA PHE A 217 -11.85 -21.03 -11.35
C PHE A 217 -13.04 -21.93 -10.91
N ALA A 218 -14.26 -21.38 -11.01
CA ALA A 218 -15.52 -22.09 -10.71
C ALA A 218 -16.65 -21.50 -11.58
N ALA A 219 -17.87 -21.35 -11.04
CA ALA A 219 -19.06 -20.92 -11.78
C ALA A 219 -18.90 -19.54 -12.45
N ALA A 220 -19.41 -19.43 -13.66
CA ALA A 220 -19.49 -18.18 -14.39
C ALA A 220 -20.51 -17.21 -13.76
N THR A 221 -20.29 -15.94 -13.97
CA THR A 221 -21.14 -14.82 -13.56
C THR A 221 -21.52 -13.98 -14.78
N PRO A 222 -22.50 -13.07 -14.70
CA PRO A 222 -22.75 -12.12 -15.78
C PRO A 222 -21.48 -11.37 -16.19
N PRO A 223 -21.31 -11.09 -17.50
CA PRO A 223 -20.12 -10.44 -18.02
C PRO A 223 -19.88 -9.08 -17.36
N THR A 224 -18.66 -8.88 -16.85
CA THR A 224 -18.23 -7.62 -16.25
C THR A 224 -16.73 -7.49 -16.38
N LYS A 225 -16.24 -6.39 -16.93
CA LYS A 225 -14.79 -6.12 -17.01
C LYS A 225 -14.20 -5.94 -15.60
N LYS A 226 -13.13 -6.68 -15.33
CA LYS A 226 -12.44 -6.68 -14.03
C LYS A 226 -11.20 -5.78 -14.07
N HIS A 227 -11.35 -4.55 -14.60
CA HIS A 227 -10.27 -3.59 -14.57
C HIS A 227 -9.94 -3.15 -13.15
N LEU A 228 -8.71 -2.79 -12.91
CA LEU A 228 -8.29 -2.20 -11.64
C LEU A 228 -8.79 -0.75 -11.59
N GLY A 229 -9.73 -0.49 -10.68
CA GLY A 229 -10.37 0.82 -10.58
C GLY A 229 -9.43 1.93 -10.08
N ARG A 230 -9.71 3.19 -10.49
CA ARG A 230 -8.93 4.38 -10.14
C ARG A 230 -8.63 4.49 -8.63
N ASN A 231 -9.59 4.21 -7.75
CA ASN A 231 -9.37 4.27 -6.30
C ASN A 231 -8.33 3.25 -5.82
N THR A 232 -8.28 2.06 -6.43
CA THR A 232 -7.24 1.07 -6.11
C THR A 232 -5.89 1.53 -6.64
N ALA A 233 -5.84 2.13 -7.84
CA ALA A 233 -4.62 2.72 -8.39
C ALA A 233 -4.08 3.82 -7.46
N ILE A 234 -4.93 4.75 -6.99
CA ILE A 234 -4.56 5.76 -6.00
C ILE A 234 -4.00 5.12 -4.72
N THR A 235 -4.64 4.05 -4.23
CA THR A 235 -4.12 3.32 -3.05
C THR A 235 -2.74 2.71 -3.30
N LEU A 236 -2.46 2.23 -4.52
CA LEU A 236 -1.13 1.77 -4.92
C LEU A 236 -0.12 2.91 -4.97
N LEU A 237 -0.50 4.11 -5.46
CA LEU A 237 0.39 5.26 -5.43
C LEU A 237 0.79 5.62 -4.00
N ILE A 238 -0.18 5.72 -3.08
CA ILE A 238 0.05 6.10 -1.68
C ILE A 238 0.89 5.05 -0.92
N ASN A 239 0.69 3.76 -1.20
CA ASN A 239 1.26 2.70 -0.39
C ASN A 239 2.44 1.96 -1.04
N VAL A 240 2.66 2.13 -2.35
CA VAL A 240 3.74 1.49 -3.10
C VAL A 240 4.65 2.54 -3.74
N VAL A 241 4.09 3.33 -4.68
CA VAL A 241 4.92 4.22 -5.51
C VAL A 241 5.60 5.29 -4.66
N ALA A 242 4.87 6.08 -3.89
CA ALA A 242 5.45 7.16 -3.08
C ALA A 242 6.50 6.64 -2.07
N PRO A 243 6.25 5.58 -1.28
CA PRO A 243 7.27 5.05 -0.37
C PRO A 243 8.50 4.46 -1.07
N VAL A 244 8.30 3.75 -2.20
CA VAL A 244 9.45 3.20 -2.96
C VAL A 244 10.24 4.33 -3.60
N MET A 245 9.59 5.31 -4.22
CA MET A 245 10.20 6.49 -4.83
C MET A 245 11.03 7.28 -3.80
N PHE A 246 10.46 7.51 -2.62
CA PHE A 246 11.13 8.21 -1.52
C PHE A 246 12.38 7.44 -1.07
N LEU A 247 12.25 6.13 -0.83
CA LEU A 247 13.38 5.30 -0.40
C LEU A 247 14.44 5.17 -1.47
N TYR A 248 14.04 4.95 -2.72
CA TYR A 248 14.94 4.87 -3.86
C TYR A 248 15.73 6.17 -4.03
N GLY A 249 15.04 7.33 -3.97
CA GLY A 249 15.68 8.65 -3.99
C GLY A 249 16.68 8.84 -2.84
N LYS A 250 16.33 8.41 -1.63
CA LYS A 250 17.22 8.45 -0.46
C LYS A 250 18.46 7.57 -0.66
N HIS A 251 18.28 6.35 -1.18
CA HIS A 251 19.35 5.37 -1.38
C HIS A 251 20.32 5.78 -2.52
N GLN A 252 19.78 6.41 -3.58
CA GLN A 252 20.56 6.86 -4.75
C GLN A 252 21.11 8.28 -4.61
N GLY A 253 20.85 8.97 -3.49
CA GLY A 253 21.24 10.38 -3.32
C GLY A 253 20.46 11.35 -4.23
N LYS A 254 19.32 10.93 -4.82
CA LYS A 254 18.48 11.73 -5.72
C LYS A 254 17.40 12.49 -4.93
N THR A 255 17.72 13.68 -4.44
CA THR A 255 16.78 14.51 -3.65
C THR A 255 15.50 14.83 -4.42
N THR A 256 15.59 15.04 -5.73
CA THR A 256 14.45 15.31 -6.62
C THR A 256 13.39 14.21 -6.57
N LEU A 257 13.77 12.93 -6.48
CA LEU A 257 12.81 11.82 -6.35
C LEU A 257 12.12 11.79 -4.99
N LYS A 258 12.82 12.20 -3.92
CA LYS A 258 12.18 12.35 -2.60
C LYS A 258 11.11 13.43 -2.63
N ASP A 259 11.42 14.58 -3.24
CA ASP A 259 10.49 15.70 -3.37
C ASP A 259 9.30 15.33 -4.28
N HIS A 260 9.55 14.53 -5.33
CA HIS A 260 8.48 13.99 -6.17
C HIS A 260 7.56 13.05 -5.41
N ALA A 261 8.10 12.21 -4.52
CA ALA A 261 7.28 11.31 -3.70
C ALA A 261 6.35 12.09 -2.76
N LEU A 262 6.81 13.20 -2.19
CA LEU A 262 5.98 14.08 -1.35
C LEU A 262 4.91 14.77 -2.18
N ARG A 263 5.29 15.40 -3.30
CA ARG A 263 4.34 16.06 -4.22
C ARG A 263 3.29 15.10 -4.77
N LEU A 264 3.68 13.86 -5.08
CA LEU A 264 2.74 12.83 -5.53
C LEU A 264 1.61 12.61 -4.51
N LEU A 265 1.91 12.65 -3.21
CA LEU A 265 0.90 12.51 -2.17
C LEU A 265 0.01 13.76 -2.04
N GLU A 266 0.54 14.95 -2.31
CA GLU A 266 -0.20 16.22 -2.31
C GLU A 266 -1.15 16.34 -3.52
N GLU A 267 -0.80 15.74 -4.68
CA GLU A 267 -1.64 15.72 -5.88
C GLU A 267 -2.83 14.74 -5.76
N LEU A 268 -2.77 13.77 -4.83
CA LEU A 268 -3.79 12.74 -4.70
C LEU A 268 -4.92 13.19 -3.74
N PRO A 269 -6.18 12.80 -4.03
CA PRO A 269 -7.29 13.13 -3.16
C PRO A 269 -7.15 12.50 -1.77
N PRO A 270 -7.74 13.10 -0.72
CA PRO A 270 -7.70 12.56 0.62
C PRO A 270 -8.32 11.16 0.70
N GLU A 271 -7.71 10.28 1.50
CA GLU A 271 -8.22 8.93 1.73
C GLU A 271 -9.52 8.97 2.56
N LYS A 272 -10.36 7.95 2.37
CA LYS A 272 -11.61 7.78 3.12
C LYS A 272 -11.50 6.56 4.03
N ASN A 273 -11.44 6.79 5.34
CA ASN A 273 -11.45 5.75 6.35
C ASN A 273 -11.94 6.31 7.70
N ALA A 274 -12.21 5.43 8.67
CA ALA A 274 -12.77 5.81 9.97
C ALA A 274 -11.91 6.85 10.73
N ILE A 275 -10.57 6.79 10.63
CA ILE A 275 -9.69 7.75 11.31
C ILE A 275 -9.83 9.14 10.68
N ILE A 276 -9.89 9.22 9.36
CA ILE A 276 -10.07 10.51 8.66
C ILE A 276 -11.47 11.06 8.93
N THR A 277 -12.49 10.21 9.03
CA THR A 277 -13.82 10.62 9.47
C THR A 277 -13.79 11.22 10.89
N GLY A 278 -13.11 10.57 11.84
CA GLY A 278 -12.95 11.10 13.20
C GLY A 278 -12.24 12.46 13.26
N TRP A 279 -11.20 12.68 12.44
CA TRP A 279 -10.58 14.01 12.33
C TRP A 279 -11.54 15.06 11.79
N LYS A 280 -12.36 14.71 10.78
CA LYS A 280 -13.41 15.60 10.26
C LYS A 280 -14.45 15.96 11.33
N GLU A 281 -14.84 15.02 12.18
CA GLU A 281 -15.74 15.25 13.31
C GLU A 281 -15.13 16.21 14.34
N CYS A 282 -13.79 16.20 14.52
CA CYS A 282 -13.07 17.17 15.31
C CYS A 282 -12.86 18.53 14.59
N GLY A 283 -13.47 18.75 13.41
CA GLY A 283 -13.37 19.99 12.64
C GLY A 283 -12.13 20.07 11.73
N TRP A 284 -11.26 19.07 11.69
CA TRP A 284 -10.03 19.10 10.90
C TRP A 284 -10.12 18.24 9.65
N MET A 285 -10.25 18.87 8.48
CA MET A 285 -10.33 18.22 7.18
C MET A 285 -8.94 18.15 6.51
N ALA A 286 -8.62 17.02 5.92
CA ALA A 286 -7.45 16.86 5.07
C ALA A 286 -7.75 17.35 3.65
N ALA A 287 -6.81 18.06 3.03
CA ALA A 287 -6.92 18.53 1.65
C ALA A 287 -6.49 17.47 0.62
N ASP A 288 -5.54 16.60 0.99
CA ASP A 288 -4.86 15.67 0.10
C ASP A 288 -4.49 14.35 0.79
N ALA A 289 -3.87 13.42 0.04
CA ALA A 289 -3.43 12.14 0.58
C ALA A 289 -2.23 12.28 1.52
N GLY A 290 -1.36 13.25 1.32
CA GLY A 290 -0.24 13.53 2.23
C GLY A 290 -0.73 13.88 3.63
N GLN A 291 -1.70 14.80 3.71
CA GLN A 291 -2.32 15.17 4.98
C GLN A 291 -3.07 13.99 5.61
N THR A 292 -3.79 13.15 4.83
CA THR A 292 -4.43 11.95 5.41
C THR A 292 -3.41 10.97 5.96
N GLN A 293 -2.29 10.75 5.29
CA GLN A 293 -1.20 9.89 5.79
C GLN A 293 -0.58 10.46 7.08
N ALA A 294 -0.38 11.77 7.15
CA ALA A 294 0.09 12.45 8.36
C ALA A 294 -0.92 12.33 9.53
N MET A 295 -2.20 12.52 9.27
CA MET A 295 -3.28 12.38 10.26
C MET A 295 -3.41 10.93 10.76
N LEU A 296 -3.25 9.93 9.89
CA LEU A 296 -3.19 8.51 10.28
C LEU A 296 -2.00 8.25 11.22
N TYR A 297 -0.85 8.85 10.90
CA TYR A 297 0.35 8.72 11.71
C TYR A 297 0.20 9.43 13.06
N LEU A 298 -0.35 10.64 13.06
CA LEU A 298 -0.64 11.42 14.26
C LEU A 298 -1.54 10.63 15.22
N LYS A 299 -2.66 10.09 14.72
CA LYS A 299 -3.58 9.30 15.56
C LYS A 299 -2.87 8.13 16.20
N LYS A 300 -2.20 7.28 15.41
CA LYS A 300 -1.62 6.01 15.86
C LYS A 300 -0.35 6.17 16.71
N ASN A 301 0.49 7.17 16.42
CA ASN A 301 1.81 7.28 17.03
C ASN A 301 1.92 8.36 18.09
N TYR A 302 0.97 9.29 18.13
CA TYR A 302 0.94 10.37 19.11
C TYR A 302 -0.33 10.32 19.96
N CYS A 303 -1.53 10.40 19.35
CA CYS A 303 -2.79 10.51 20.10
C CYS A 303 -3.11 9.22 20.87
N ASP A 304 -3.10 8.04 20.21
CA ASP A 304 -3.39 6.75 20.88
C ASP A 304 -2.35 6.41 21.97
N LYS A 305 -1.13 6.93 21.82
CA LYS A 305 -0.05 6.73 22.81
C LYS A 305 0.05 7.88 23.82
N ARG A 306 -0.88 8.84 23.78
CA ARG A 306 -0.91 10.03 24.65
C ARG A 306 0.42 10.80 24.72
N ARG A 307 1.12 10.90 23.56
CA ARG A 307 2.43 11.59 23.46
C ARG A 307 2.26 13.08 23.21
N CYS A 308 1.36 13.73 23.94
CA CYS A 308 0.95 15.13 23.72
C CYS A 308 2.11 16.13 23.89
N LEU A 309 3.04 15.90 24.81
CA LEU A 309 4.24 16.75 24.98
C LEU A 309 5.27 16.61 23.85
N HIS A 310 5.15 15.58 22.99
CA HIS A 310 5.98 15.42 21.80
C HIS A 310 5.24 15.85 20.52
N CYS A 311 4.01 16.35 20.65
CA CYS A 311 3.15 16.78 19.56
C CYS A 311 3.09 18.31 19.54
N ALA A 312 3.36 18.93 18.37
CA ALA A 312 3.30 20.40 18.27
C ALA A 312 1.91 20.95 18.65
N ILE A 313 0.83 20.22 18.30
CA ILE A 313 -0.53 20.60 18.68
C ILE A 313 -0.72 20.50 20.20
N GLY A 314 -0.35 19.35 20.80
CA GLY A 314 -0.48 19.14 22.23
C GLY A 314 0.31 20.16 23.06
N MET A 315 1.50 20.53 22.57
CA MET A 315 2.31 21.59 23.21
C MET A 315 1.63 22.97 23.14
N GLN A 316 0.91 23.29 22.05
CA GLN A 316 0.16 24.54 21.96
C GLN A 316 -1.06 24.56 22.90
N VAL A 317 -1.73 23.44 23.05
CA VAL A 317 -2.90 23.30 23.94
C VAL A 317 -2.50 23.42 25.41
N VAL A 318 -1.28 22.99 25.78
CA VAL A 318 -0.77 23.10 27.15
C VAL A 318 -0.24 24.50 27.46
N LYS A 319 0.27 25.27 26.47
CA LYS A 319 0.71 26.68 26.64
C LYS A 319 -0.45 27.60 26.88
#